data_5e8dc9464b848859106ae1adf792e3f4
#
_entry.id   5e8dc9464b848859106ae1adf792e3f4
#
_cell.length_a   1.000
_cell.length_b   1.000
_cell.length_c   1.000
_cell.angle_alpha   90.00
_cell.angle_beta   90.00
_cell.angle_gamma   90.00
#
_symmetry.space_group_name_H-M   'P 1'
#
loop_
_entity.id
_entity.type
_entity.pdbx_description
1 polymer ?
#
loop_
_entity_poly.entity_id
_entity_poly.type
_entity_poly.pdbx_seq_one_letter_code
_entity_poly.pdbx_strand_id
1 'polypeptide(L)'
;MAGDHKQYKDRLFNFLFGSEENREWTLSLYNAVNNSNYTDPSAIEITAIKEVMYLGMHNDVSFLIAGEMNLYEKQSSYNPNMPLRLLQYTGNLYEKYVKQHKLNKYGSALLMLPVPKLVVFYNGNADQPDEQILRLSDSFPKGADPDIEVKVRMLNVNSGRNQRLLDTCKPLGEYSWLVEEIRKNNKTKDQEGAGSAIDLAISKMPDSFTIKPFLVAHRAEVKGMLLTEYNEAEQMELFKEDGRREGILDTLVSLVRDGILSIKDAAARAGVSEDIIKKKIGAK
;
A
#
# COMPACT_ATOMS: atom_id res chain seq x y z
N MET A 1 1.02 35.82 -4.42
CA MET A 1 1.44 34.95 -3.32
C MET A 1 1.15 33.52 -3.75
N ALA A 2 2.15 32.82 -4.26
CA ALA A 2 2.03 31.42 -4.64
C ALA A 2 2.00 30.61 -3.33
N GLY A 3 0.84 30.06 -3.00
CA GLY A 3 0.71 29.14 -1.87
C GLY A 3 1.54 27.90 -2.14
N ASP A 4 2.44 27.60 -1.22
CA ASP A 4 3.17 26.35 -1.14
C ASP A 4 2.17 25.20 -1.14
N HIS A 5 1.94 24.59 -2.29
CA HIS A 5 1.33 23.28 -2.39
C HIS A 5 2.37 22.26 -1.89
N LYS A 6 2.50 22.17 -0.56
CA LYS A 6 3.13 21.03 0.08
C LYS A 6 2.37 19.80 -0.41
N GLN A 7 2.95 19.09 -1.36
CA GLN A 7 2.39 17.84 -1.84
C GLN A 7 2.37 16.89 -0.65
N TYR A 8 1.18 16.64 -0.12
CA TYR A 8 0.93 15.62 0.91
C TYR A 8 1.17 14.22 0.31
N LYS A 9 2.44 13.88 0.10
CA LYS A 9 2.88 12.59 -0.44
C LYS A 9 2.98 11.52 0.65
N ASP A 10 2.93 11.94 1.92
CA ASP A 10 3.03 11.03 3.04
C ASP A 10 1.64 10.50 3.39
N ARG A 11 1.48 9.18 3.30
CA ARG A 11 0.24 8.51 3.67
C ARG A 11 0.06 8.56 5.18
N LEU A 12 -1.20 8.57 5.65
CA LEU A 12 -1.49 8.60 7.09
C LEU A 12 -0.80 7.47 7.86
N PHE A 13 -0.65 6.28 7.26
CA PHE A 13 0.06 5.17 7.87
C PHE A 13 1.53 5.53 8.18
N ASN A 14 2.23 6.17 7.22
CA ASN A 14 3.61 6.64 7.44
C ASN A 14 3.67 7.75 8.49
N PHE A 15 2.70 8.65 8.51
CA PHE A 15 2.64 9.73 9.49
C PHE A 15 2.46 9.21 10.92
N LEU A 16 1.70 8.11 11.10
CA LEU A 16 1.50 7.47 12.39
C LEU A 16 2.71 6.59 12.82
N PHE A 17 3.24 5.79 11.90
CA PHE A 17 4.21 4.73 12.23
C PHE A 17 5.63 4.95 11.70
N GLY A 18 5.85 5.95 10.85
CA GLY A 18 7.17 6.28 10.28
C GLY A 18 7.78 7.57 10.82
N SER A 19 7.14 8.20 11.79
CA SER A 19 7.60 9.46 12.41
C SER A 19 8.49 9.22 13.62
N GLU A 20 9.56 10.00 13.74
CA GLU A 20 10.42 10.03 14.92
C GLU A 20 9.64 10.37 16.22
N GLU A 21 8.61 11.18 16.10
CA GLU A 21 7.74 11.58 17.21
C GLU A 21 6.91 10.41 17.75
N ASN A 22 6.60 9.43 16.90
CA ASN A 22 5.72 8.32 17.20
C ASN A 22 6.45 6.96 17.30
N ARG A 23 7.74 6.97 17.67
CA ARG A 23 8.54 5.73 17.82
C ARG A 23 7.89 4.68 18.72
N GLU A 24 7.16 5.08 19.73
CA GLU A 24 6.41 4.18 20.61
C GLU A 24 5.35 3.38 19.83
N TRP A 25 4.68 4.02 18.87
CA TRP A 25 3.69 3.35 18.03
C TRP A 25 4.36 2.42 17.01
N THR A 26 5.51 2.83 16.46
CA THR A 26 6.33 1.97 15.60
C THR A 26 6.80 0.74 16.37
N LEU A 27 7.25 0.89 17.60
CA LEU A 27 7.66 -0.22 18.46
C LEU A 27 6.48 -1.14 18.81
N SER A 28 5.32 -0.57 19.13
CA SER A 28 4.09 -1.34 19.38
C SER A 28 3.70 -2.16 18.16
N LEU A 29 3.80 -1.57 16.96
CA LEU A 29 3.52 -2.26 15.69
C LEU A 29 4.52 -3.40 15.44
N TYR A 30 5.82 -3.14 15.62
CA TYR A 30 6.87 -4.15 15.51
C TYR A 30 6.64 -5.32 16.47
N ASN A 31 6.36 -5.04 17.74
CA ASN A 31 6.09 -6.06 18.75
C ASN A 31 4.88 -6.93 18.38
N ALA A 32 3.79 -6.30 17.93
CA ALA A 32 2.57 -7.01 17.56
C ALA A 32 2.78 -7.91 16.32
N VAL A 33 3.52 -7.44 15.31
CA VAL A 33 3.83 -8.19 14.08
C VAL A 33 4.74 -9.39 14.36
N ASN A 34 5.73 -9.22 15.26
CA ASN A 34 6.77 -10.22 15.52
C ASN A 34 6.56 -11.03 16.81
N ASN A 35 5.46 -10.81 17.55
CA ASN A 35 5.21 -11.39 18.88
C ASN A 35 6.39 -11.16 19.85
N SER A 36 6.97 -9.96 19.81
CA SER A 36 8.06 -9.51 20.68
C SER A 36 7.55 -8.55 21.76
N ASN A 37 8.41 -8.17 22.69
CA ASN A 37 8.06 -7.34 23.84
C ASN A 37 9.14 -6.29 24.17
N TYR A 38 9.75 -5.69 23.15
CA TYR A 38 10.68 -4.58 23.34
C TYR A 38 9.95 -3.41 24.00
N THR A 39 10.62 -2.76 24.97
CA THR A 39 10.02 -1.68 25.77
C THR A 39 10.68 -0.33 25.55
N ASP A 40 11.84 -0.30 24.92
CA ASP A 40 12.60 0.92 24.65
C ASP A 40 12.36 1.44 23.24
N PRO A 41 11.58 2.53 23.05
CA PRO A 41 11.36 3.12 21.73
C PRO A 41 12.62 3.66 21.06
N SER A 42 13.66 3.97 21.84
CA SER A 42 14.94 4.46 21.30
C SER A 42 15.70 3.40 20.50
N ALA A 43 15.35 2.12 20.67
CA ALA A 43 15.86 1.02 19.85
C ALA A 43 15.39 1.08 18.37
N ILE A 44 14.35 1.87 18.08
CA ILE A 44 13.88 2.10 16.70
C ILE A 44 14.74 3.18 16.05
N GLU A 45 15.38 2.85 14.95
CA GLU A 45 16.06 3.80 14.05
C GLU A 45 15.25 3.93 12.77
N ILE A 46 14.59 5.08 12.57
CA ILE A 46 13.80 5.34 11.37
C ILE A 46 14.74 5.55 10.17
N THR A 47 14.55 4.76 9.12
CA THR A 47 15.42 4.77 7.94
C THR A 47 14.72 5.23 6.67
N ALA A 48 13.51 5.78 6.78
CA ALA A 48 12.65 6.16 5.67
C ALA A 48 13.41 6.89 4.53
N ILE A 49 13.15 6.51 3.30
CA ILE A 49 13.77 7.08 2.10
C ILE A 49 12.97 8.32 1.70
N LYS A 50 13.35 9.50 2.21
CA LYS A 50 12.73 10.79 1.81
C LYS A 50 13.16 11.28 0.43
N GLU A 51 14.23 10.74 -0.17
CA GLU A 51 14.92 11.37 -1.31
C GLU A 51 15.12 10.50 -2.57
N VAL A 52 14.60 9.28 -2.64
CA VAL A 52 14.74 8.52 -3.88
C VAL A 52 13.57 8.80 -4.81
N MET A 53 13.66 9.96 -5.49
CA MET A 53 12.80 10.28 -6.63
C MET A 53 13.20 9.47 -7.86
N TYR A 54 12.90 8.16 -7.86
CA TYR A 54 12.86 7.40 -9.11
C TYR A 54 11.43 6.87 -9.26
N LEU A 55 10.67 7.42 -10.19
CA LEU A 55 9.32 7.02 -10.59
C LEU A 55 8.23 7.10 -9.50
N GLY A 56 8.33 8.03 -8.52
CA GLY A 56 7.28 8.19 -7.50
C GLY A 56 7.16 7.02 -6.52
N MET A 57 8.20 6.18 -6.41
CA MET A 57 8.21 5.05 -5.48
C MET A 57 8.71 5.49 -4.10
N HIS A 58 7.80 5.58 -3.15
CA HIS A 58 8.11 5.77 -1.73
C HIS A 58 7.66 4.51 -0.99
N ASN A 59 8.47 4.02 -0.03
CA ASN A 59 7.97 3.06 0.94
C ASN A 59 7.30 3.80 2.10
N ASP A 60 6.25 3.22 2.68
CA ASP A 60 5.49 3.89 3.73
C ASP A 60 6.33 4.02 5.01
N VAL A 61 6.82 2.92 5.57
CA VAL A 61 7.60 2.91 6.82
C VAL A 61 8.80 2.00 6.70
N SER A 62 10.00 2.50 7.05
CA SER A 62 11.17 1.66 7.23
C SER A 62 11.99 2.05 8.44
N PHE A 63 12.50 1.05 9.15
CA PHE A 63 13.28 1.23 10.36
C PHE A 63 14.18 0.04 10.66
N LEU A 64 15.22 0.29 11.45
CA LEU A 64 16.10 -0.73 12.00
C LEU A 64 15.76 -0.99 13.47
N ILE A 65 15.75 -2.24 13.86
CA ILE A 65 15.67 -2.69 15.25
C ILE A 65 16.28 -4.08 15.38
N ALA A 66 17.05 -4.33 16.40
CA ALA A 66 17.59 -5.66 16.76
C ALA A 66 18.30 -6.39 15.60
N GLY A 67 19.00 -5.65 14.73
CA GLY A 67 19.68 -6.23 13.55
C GLY A 67 18.75 -6.55 12.39
N GLU A 68 17.49 -6.13 12.44
CA GLU A 68 16.52 -6.28 11.36
C GLU A 68 16.25 -4.95 10.67
N MET A 69 16.06 -5.00 9.35
CA MET A 69 15.61 -3.89 8.51
C MET A 69 14.15 -4.15 8.14
N ASN A 70 13.24 -3.42 8.76
CA ASN A 70 11.82 -3.60 8.57
C ASN A 70 11.31 -2.64 7.48
N LEU A 71 10.59 -3.19 6.49
CA LEU A 71 9.90 -2.47 5.44
C LEU A 71 8.41 -2.78 5.55
N TYR A 72 7.64 -1.80 5.97
CA TYR A 72 6.21 -1.89 6.21
C TYR A 72 5.48 -1.01 5.20
N GLU A 73 4.60 -1.62 4.42
CA GLU A 73 3.81 -0.97 3.38
C GLU A 73 2.32 -1.10 3.66
N LYS A 74 1.55 -0.03 3.49
CA LYS A 74 0.10 -0.05 3.55
C LYS A 74 -0.49 -0.14 2.14
N GLN A 75 -1.44 -1.03 1.92
CA GLN A 75 -2.11 -1.22 0.64
C GLN A 75 -3.64 -1.14 0.78
N SER A 76 -4.27 -0.22 0.04
CA SER A 76 -5.74 -0.13 -0.07
C SER A 76 -6.30 -0.99 -1.20
N SER A 77 -5.45 -1.57 -2.04
CA SER A 77 -5.82 -2.52 -3.08
C SER A 77 -4.85 -3.71 -3.07
N TYR A 78 -5.36 -4.90 -3.35
CA TYR A 78 -4.52 -6.08 -3.49
C TYR A 78 -3.55 -5.93 -4.67
N ASN A 79 -2.26 -6.14 -4.42
CA ASN A 79 -1.22 -6.09 -5.45
C ASN A 79 -0.28 -7.30 -5.30
N PRO A 80 -0.35 -8.30 -6.20
CA PRO A 80 0.50 -9.49 -6.16
C PRO A 80 1.98 -9.17 -6.46
N ASN A 81 2.29 -8.00 -7.04
CA ASN A 81 3.67 -7.60 -7.39
C ASN A 81 4.43 -6.94 -6.22
N MET A 82 3.91 -7.00 -5.01
CA MET A 82 4.60 -6.46 -3.83
C MET A 82 6.00 -7.08 -3.59
N PRO A 83 6.24 -8.37 -3.85
CA PRO A 83 7.60 -8.91 -3.73
C PRO A 83 8.63 -8.20 -4.62
N LEU A 84 8.29 -7.91 -5.87
CA LEU A 84 9.17 -7.16 -6.77
C LEU A 84 9.41 -5.72 -6.29
N ARG A 85 8.36 -5.04 -5.84
CA ARG A 85 8.48 -3.66 -5.32
C ARG A 85 9.35 -3.60 -4.08
N LEU A 86 9.11 -4.51 -3.11
CA LEU A 86 9.87 -4.54 -1.87
C LEU A 86 11.32 -5.02 -2.07
N LEU A 87 11.61 -5.84 -3.08
CA LEU A 87 12.98 -6.15 -3.50
C LEU A 87 13.74 -4.87 -3.90
N GLN A 88 13.12 -4.03 -4.73
CA GLN A 88 13.70 -2.76 -5.18
C GLN A 88 13.93 -1.81 -3.99
N TYR A 89 12.96 -1.69 -3.09
CA TYR A 89 13.09 -0.84 -1.89
C TYR A 89 14.21 -1.36 -0.97
N THR A 90 14.30 -2.67 -0.76
CA THR A 90 15.35 -3.29 0.04
C THR A 90 16.73 -2.99 -0.54
N GLY A 91 16.90 -3.08 -1.86
CA GLY A 91 18.15 -2.73 -2.54
C GLY A 91 18.56 -1.28 -2.26
N ASN A 92 17.62 -0.35 -2.38
CA ASN A 92 17.86 1.07 -2.10
C ASN A 92 18.21 1.34 -0.63
N LEU A 93 17.54 0.66 0.30
CA LEU A 93 17.83 0.77 1.74
C LEU A 93 19.21 0.21 2.07
N TYR A 94 19.60 -0.92 1.49
CA TYR A 94 20.96 -1.45 1.67
C TYR A 94 22.04 -0.52 1.10
N GLU A 95 21.80 0.11 -0.06
CA GLU A 95 22.72 1.10 -0.61
C GLU A 95 22.90 2.28 0.35
N LYS A 96 21.80 2.79 0.90
CA LYS A 96 21.81 3.85 1.92
C LYS A 96 22.54 3.40 3.20
N TYR A 97 22.23 2.21 3.68
CA TYR A 97 22.85 1.61 4.87
C TYR A 97 24.38 1.50 4.71
N VAL A 98 24.83 0.93 3.59
CA VAL A 98 26.27 0.78 3.27
C VAL A 98 26.96 2.14 3.23
N LYS A 99 26.33 3.16 2.63
CA LYS A 99 26.86 4.52 2.55
C LYS A 99 26.93 5.20 3.94
N GLN A 100 25.86 5.12 4.72
CA GLN A 100 25.78 5.74 6.05
C GLN A 100 26.81 5.15 7.02
N HIS A 101 27.00 3.82 6.98
CA HIS A 101 27.96 3.12 7.84
C HIS A 101 29.37 3.07 7.25
N LYS A 102 29.60 3.76 6.10
CA LYS A 102 30.92 3.79 5.41
C LYS A 102 31.47 2.40 5.11
N LEU A 103 30.59 1.44 4.81
CA LEU A 103 30.97 0.07 4.47
C LEU A 103 31.48 -0.01 3.03
N ASN A 104 32.42 -0.94 2.75
CA ASN A 104 32.98 -1.12 1.42
C ASN A 104 32.47 -2.43 0.78
N LYS A 105 31.44 -2.37 -0.05
CA LYS A 105 30.88 -3.54 -0.75
C LYS A 105 31.79 -4.12 -1.83
N TYR A 106 32.86 -3.42 -2.19
CA TYR A 106 33.87 -3.88 -3.15
C TYR A 106 35.13 -4.45 -2.47
N GLY A 107 35.17 -4.43 -1.14
CA GLY A 107 36.25 -4.99 -0.37
C GLY A 107 36.17 -6.53 -0.32
N SER A 108 37.24 -7.16 0.18
CA SER A 108 37.33 -8.61 0.37
C SER A 108 36.67 -9.13 1.65
N ALA A 109 36.32 -8.22 2.58
CA ALA A 109 35.66 -8.59 3.83
C ALA A 109 34.15 -8.73 3.64
N LEU A 110 33.55 -9.80 4.17
CA LEU A 110 32.12 -10.00 4.16
C LEU A 110 31.42 -8.91 5.00
N LEU A 111 30.44 -8.22 4.41
CA LEU A 111 29.64 -7.24 5.10
C LEU A 111 28.51 -7.91 5.88
N MET A 112 28.36 -7.53 7.15
CA MET A 112 27.20 -7.92 7.95
C MET A 112 26.09 -6.89 7.71
N LEU A 113 24.97 -7.33 7.13
CA LEU A 113 23.83 -6.50 6.80
C LEU A 113 22.64 -6.84 7.70
N PRO A 114 21.76 -5.88 8.02
CA PRO A 114 20.54 -6.17 8.75
C PRO A 114 19.60 -7.07 7.94
N VAL A 115 18.89 -7.96 8.63
CA VAL A 115 17.97 -8.92 8.00
C VAL A 115 16.72 -8.21 7.51
N PRO A 116 16.34 -8.29 6.22
CA PRO A 116 15.15 -7.61 5.72
C PRO A 116 13.87 -8.33 6.18
N LYS A 117 12.91 -7.58 6.70
CA LYS A 117 11.57 -8.01 7.08
C LYS A 117 10.54 -7.23 6.26
N LEU A 118 9.78 -7.93 5.44
CA LEU A 118 8.89 -7.34 4.44
C LEU A 118 7.44 -7.63 4.79
N VAL A 119 6.68 -6.58 5.13
CA VAL A 119 5.30 -6.69 5.58
C VAL A 119 4.41 -5.72 4.83
N VAL A 120 3.27 -6.20 4.37
CA VAL A 120 2.19 -5.41 3.78
C VAL A 120 0.98 -5.42 4.71
N PHE A 121 0.48 -4.27 5.08
CA PHE A 121 -0.78 -4.09 5.80
C PHE A 121 -1.88 -3.79 4.79
N TYR A 122 -2.71 -4.78 4.54
CA TYR A 122 -3.83 -4.67 3.61
C TYR A 122 -5.09 -4.19 4.32
N ASN A 123 -5.67 -3.10 3.84
CA ASN A 123 -6.95 -2.60 4.30
C ASN A 123 -7.91 -2.23 3.15
N GLY A 124 -7.83 -2.94 2.02
CA GLY A 124 -8.70 -2.71 0.87
C GLY A 124 -10.08 -3.35 1.00
N ASN A 125 -10.93 -3.12 0.00
CA ASN A 125 -12.32 -3.61 -0.02
C ASN A 125 -12.46 -5.05 -0.54
N ALA A 126 -11.48 -5.56 -1.30
CA ALA A 126 -11.52 -6.94 -1.78
C ALA A 126 -11.32 -7.91 -0.61
N ASP A 127 -12.08 -9.01 -0.62
CA ASP A 127 -11.92 -10.05 0.41
C ASP A 127 -10.54 -10.69 0.26
N GLN A 128 -9.77 -10.67 1.34
CA GLN A 128 -8.45 -11.26 1.44
C GLN A 128 -8.33 -12.02 2.75
N PRO A 129 -7.55 -13.12 2.79
CA PRO A 129 -7.32 -13.86 4.02
C PRO A 129 -6.66 -12.98 5.09
N ASP A 130 -6.73 -13.40 6.35
CA ASP A 130 -6.13 -12.70 7.48
C ASP A 130 -4.61 -12.54 7.29
N GLU A 131 -3.96 -13.58 6.78
CA GLU A 131 -2.54 -13.58 6.46
C GLU A 131 -2.27 -14.33 5.16
N GLN A 132 -1.35 -13.82 4.35
CA GLN A 132 -0.88 -14.45 3.11
C GLN A 132 0.61 -14.16 2.90
N ILE A 133 1.33 -15.13 2.35
CA ILE A 133 2.70 -14.94 1.89
C ILE A 133 2.69 -14.73 0.38
N LEU A 134 3.06 -13.54 -0.06
CA LEU A 134 3.31 -13.24 -1.47
C LEU A 134 4.75 -13.61 -1.81
N ARG A 135 4.97 -14.24 -2.96
CA ARG A 135 6.29 -14.74 -3.38
C ARG A 135 6.70 -14.15 -4.71
N LEU A 136 7.97 -13.81 -4.85
CA LEU A 136 8.52 -13.36 -6.12
C LEU A 136 8.50 -14.48 -7.16
N SER A 137 8.73 -15.72 -6.71
CA SER A 137 8.69 -16.91 -7.56
C SER A 137 7.35 -17.15 -8.25
N ASP A 138 6.24 -16.61 -7.71
CA ASP A 138 4.93 -16.69 -8.37
C ASP A 138 4.87 -15.91 -9.71
N SER A 139 5.83 -15.01 -9.94
CA SER A 139 5.97 -14.25 -11.19
C SER A 139 6.82 -14.95 -12.25
N PHE A 140 7.44 -16.09 -11.93
CA PHE A 140 8.31 -16.82 -12.85
C PHE A 140 7.57 -17.94 -13.58
N PRO A 141 8.05 -18.40 -14.76
CA PRO A 141 7.48 -19.55 -15.43
C PRO A 141 7.50 -20.80 -14.53
N LYS A 142 6.49 -21.68 -14.69
CA LYS A 142 6.43 -22.93 -13.94
C LYS A 142 7.69 -23.78 -14.19
N GLY A 143 8.29 -24.27 -13.09
CA GLY A 143 9.49 -25.10 -13.14
C GLY A 143 10.79 -24.30 -13.22
N ALA A 144 10.73 -22.96 -13.16
CA ALA A 144 11.92 -22.15 -13.01
C ALA A 144 12.60 -22.44 -11.66
N ASP A 145 13.94 -22.41 -11.65
CA ASP A 145 14.78 -22.53 -10.44
C ASP A 145 15.51 -21.19 -10.24
N PRO A 146 14.88 -20.19 -9.58
CA PRO A 146 15.44 -18.87 -9.44
C PRO A 146 16.48 -18.80 -8.31
N ASP A 147 17.58 -18.10 -8.55
CA ASP A 147 18.58 -17.78 -7.52
C ASP A 147 18.11 -16.73 -6.49
N ILE A 148 16.99 -16.04 -6.78
CA ILE A 148 16.40 -15.02 -5.88
C ILE A 148 14.97 -15.38 -5.55
N GLU A 149 14.66 -15.43 -4.25
CA GLU A 149 13.30 -15.50 -3.72
C GLU A 149 13.05 -14.34 -2.75
N VAL A 150 11.91 -13.68 -2.90
CA VAL A 150 11.42 -12.64 -1.98
C VAL A 150 10.06 -13.03 -1.45
N LYS A 151 9.95 -13.10 -0.13
CA LYS A 151 8.70 -13.42 0.58
C LYS A 151 8.20 -12.16 1.29
N VAL A 152 6.96 -11.81 1.05
CA VAL A 152 6.29 -10.68 1.68
C VAL A 152 5.11 -11.20 2.49
N ARG A 153 5.07 -10.88 3.76
CA ARG A 153 3.96 -11.21 4.65
C ARG A 153 2.87 -10.15 4.50
N MET A 154 1.73 -10.50 3.93
CA MET A 154 0.57 -9.62 3.86
C MET A 154 -0.37 -9.91 5.01
N LEU A 155 -0.72 -8.89 5.79
CA LEU A 155 -1.61 -8.92 6.94
C LEU A 155 -2.86 -8.11 6.65
N ASN A 156 -4.03 -8.74 6.70
CA ASN A 156 -5.29 -8.03 6.51
C ASN A 156 -5.68 -7.32 7.82
N VAL A 157 -5.67 -5.98 7.80
CA VAL A 157 -5.96 -5.14 8.97
C VAL A 157 -7.33 -4.47 8.89
N ASN A 158 -8.25 -4.99 8.08
CA ASN A 158 -9.64 -4.55 8.12
C ASN A 158 -10.30 -4.93 9.44
N SER A 159 -11.36 -4.20 9.81
CA SER A 159 -12.19 -4.51 10.97
C SER A 159 -12.70 -5.96 10.90
N GLY A 160 -12.60 -6.69 12.00
CA GLY A 160 -12.96 -8.10 12.08
C GLY A 160 -11.93 -9.10 11.54
N ARG A 161 -10.77 -8.62 11.06
CA ARG A 161 -9.63 -9.44 10.62
C ARG A 161 -8.47 -9.26 11.59
N ASN A 162 -7.60 -10.28 11.73
CA ASN A 162 -6.40 -10.24 12.57
C ASN A 162 -6.61 -9.57 13.94
N GLN A 163 -7.71 -9.89 14.62
CA GLN A 163 -8.13 -9.19 15.85
C GLN A 163 -7.01 -9.17 16.90
N ARG A 164 -6.26 -10.28 17.06
CA ARG A 164 -5.12 -10.32 17.98
C ARG A 164 -4.06 -9.25 17.66
N LEU A 165 -3.75 -9.04 16.38
CA LEU A 165 -2.79 -8.01 15.95
C LEU A 165 -3.30 -6.61 16.28
N LEU A 166 -4.58 -6.35 15.98
CA LEU A 166 -5.22 -5.05 16.21
C LEU A 166 -5.36 -4.74 17.72
N ASP A 167 -5.64 -5.73 18.54
CA ASP A 167 -5.73 -5.58 20.00
C ASP A 167 -4.35 -5.38 20.65
N THR A 168 -3.31 -6.04 20.11
CA THR A 168 -1.94 -5.94 20.63
C THR A 168 -1.32 -4.59 20.26
N CYS A 169 -1.53 -4.11 19.03
CA CYS A 169 -1.11 -2.78 18.61
C CYS A 169 -2.32 -1.83 18.58
N LYS A 170 -2.63 -1.20 19.72
CA LYS A 170 -3.77 -0.27 19.81
C LYS A 170 -3.76 0.81 18.72
N PRO A 171 -2.65 1.52 18.42
CA PRO A 171 -2.62 2.51 17.34
C PRO A 171 -3.03 1.93 15.97
N LEU A 172 -2.67 0.68 15.66
CA LEU A 172 -3.07 0.01 14.42
C LEU A 172 -4.58 -0.32 14.41
N GLY A 173 -5.11 -0.82 15.53
CA GLY A 173 -6.55 -1.08 15.69
C GLY A 173 -7.39 0.18 15.55
N GLU A 174 -6.94 1.27 16.17
CA GLU A 174 -7.57 2.59 16.10
C GLU A 174 -7.51 3.20 14.69
N TYR A 175 -6.39 3.02 13.99
CA TYR A 175 -6.26 3.36 12.57
C TYR A 175 -7.22 2.55 11.68
N SER A 176 -7.30 1.23 11.91
CA SER A 176 -8.25 0.36 11.21
C SER A 176 -9.70 0.81 11.41
N TRP A 177 -10.07 1.14 12.65
CA TRP A 177 -11.38 1.69 13.00
C TRP A 177 -11.65 3.01 12.27
N LEU A 178 -10.68 3.93 12.23
CA LEU A 178 -10.81 5.22 11.54
C LEU A 178 -11.11 5.02 10.05
N VAL A 179 -10.34 4.16 9.36
CA VAL A 179 -10.53 3.87 7.94
C VAL A 179 -11.92 3.28 7.68
N GLU A 180 -12.36 2.36 8.53
CA GLU A 180 -13.70 1.74 8.43
C GLU A 180 -14.81 2.78 8.64
N GLU A 181 -14.67 3.66 9.63
CA GLU A 181 -15.66 4.70 9.91
C GLU A 181 -15.75 5.74 8.78
N ILE A 182 -14.61 6.10 8.17
CA ILE A 182 -14.60 6.96 6.97
C ILE A 182 -15.38 6.29 5.83
N ARG A 183 -15.14 5.00 5.56
CA ARG A 183 -15.84 4.24 4.52
C ARG A 183 -17.35 4.20 4.75
N LYS A 184 -17.79 3.98 5.98
CA LYS A 184 -19.21 3.96 6.35
C LYS A 184 -19.91 5.32 6.14
N ASN A 185 -19.19 6.40 6.36
CA ASN A 185 -19.74 7.75 6.29
C ASN A 185 -19.62 8.39 4.89
N ASN A 186 -18.78 7.85 4.00
CA ASN A 186 -18.63 8.37 2.63
C ASN A 186 -19.76 7.87 1.71
N LYS A 187 -20.92 8.56 1.79
CA LYS A 187 -22.16 8.18 1.08
C LYS A 187 -22.18 8.64 -0.38
N THR A 188 -21.64 9.81 -0.67
CA THR A 188 -21.70 10.45 -2.00
C THR A 188 -20.58 9.97 -2.92
N LYS A 189 -19.54 9.37 -2.37
CA LYS A 189 -18.35 8.89 -3.10
C LYS A 189 -17.66 9.97 -3.95
N ASP A 190 -17.84 11.22 -3.59
CA ASP A 190 -17.13 12.37 -4.17
C ASP A 190 -16.13 12.97 -3.17
N GLN A 191 -15.34 13.94 -3.62
CA GLN A 191 -14.26 14.54 -2.83
C GLN A 191 -14.81 15.36 -1.64
N GLU A 192 -15.95 16.01 -1.80
CA GLU A 192 -16.60 16.78 -0.73
C GLU A 192 -17.19 15.84 0.33
N GLY A 193 -17.84 14.77 -0.09
CA GLY A 193 -18.32 13.72 0.79
C GLY A 193 -17.21 13.00 1.53
N ALA A 194 -16.09 12.71 0.85
CA ALA A 194 -14.91 12.13 1.48
C ALA A 194 -14.34 13.07 2.58
N GLY A 195 -14.22 14.36 2.30
CA GLY A 195 -13.78 15.36 3.28
C GLY A 195 -14.67 15.45 4.50
N SER A 196 -16.00 15.39 4.30
CA SER A 196 -17.00 15.40 5.37
C SER A 196 -16.97 14.09 6.18
N ALA A 197 -16.78 12.94 5.51
CA ALA A 197 -16.67 11.64 6.15
C ALA A 197 -15.43 11.54 7.06
N ILE A 198 -14.29 12.10 6.64
CA ILE A 198 -13.05 12.16 7.44
C ILE A 198 -13.29 12.98 8.71
N ASP A 199 -13.84 14.20 8.56
CA ASP A 199 -14.11 15.07 9.70
C ASP A 199 -15.08 14.42 10.70
N LEU A 200 -16.12 13.76 10.21
CA LEU A 200 -17.08 13.03 11.02
C LEU A 200 -16.46 11.84 11.73
N ALA A 201 -15.63 11.06 11.04
CA ALA A 201 -14.96 9.89 11.62
C ALA A 201 -14.01 10.31 12.77
N ILE A 202 -13.20 11.36 12.57
CA ILE A 202 -12.32 11.89 13.63
C ILE A 202 -13.15 12.39 14.82
N SER A 203 -14.29 13.08 14.59
CA SER A 203 -15.14 13.58 15.66
C SER A 203 -15.81 12.46 16.47
N LYS A 204 -16.19 11.35 15.84
CA LYS A 204 -16.80 10.17 16.46
C LYS A 204 -15.80 9.26 17.18
N MET A 205 -14.53 9.47 16.96
CA MET A 205 -13.47 8.67 17.57
C MET A 205 -13.62 8.69 19.10
N PRO A 206 -13.57 7.53 19.80
CA PRO A 206 -13.57 7.50 21.26
C PRO A 206 -12.43 8.33 21.85
N ASP A 207 -12.69 9.04 22.96
CA ASP A 207 -11.67 9.85 23.63
C ASP A 207 -10.54 9.01 24.25
N SER A 208 -10.79 7.72 24.46
CA SER A 208 -9.82 6.75 24.94
C SER A 208 -8.81 6.30 23.88
N PHE A 209 -9.00 6.67 22.61
CA PHE A 209 -8.09 6.26 21.54
C PHE A 209 -6.76 7.04 21.64
N THR A 210 -5.67 6.29 21.58
CA THR A 210 -4.30 6.81 21.71
C THR A 210 -3.93 7.77 20.59
N ILE A 211 -4.36 7.48 19.35
CA ILE A 211 -4.03 8.32 18.18
C ILE A 211 -4.93 9.55 18.04
N LYS A 212 -6.09 9.63 18.74
CA LYS A 212 -7.05 10.73 18.57
C LYS A 212 -6.46 12.11 18.86
N PRO A 213 -5.74 12.35 19.98
CA PRO A 213 -5.14 13.66 20.25
C PRO A 213 -4.19 14.12 19.15
N PHE A 214 -3.39 13.19 18.62
CA PHE A 214 -2.46 13.44 17.50
C PHE A 214 -3.22 13.81 16.22
N LEU A 215 -4.26 13.04 15.85
CA LEU A 215 -5.07 13.32 14.67
C LEU A 215 -5.80 14.67 14.76
N VAL A 216 -6.26 15.04 15.93
CA VAL A 216 -6.92 16.35 16.18
C VAL A 216 -5.92 17.49 16.05
N ALA A 217 -4.71 17.34 16.63
CA ALA A 217 -3.64 18.34 16.55
C ALA A 217 -3.18 18.58 15.11
N HIS A 218 -3.16 17.52 14.26
CA HIS A 218 -2.73 17.56 12.86
C HIS A 218 -3.88 17.45 11.86
N ARG A 219 -5.09 17.88 12.24
CA ARG A 219 -6.34 17.63 11.49
C ARG A 219 -6.26 18.02 10.01
N ALA A 220 -5.69 19.16 9.69
CA ALA A 220 -5.59 19.62 8.30
C ALA A 220 -4.67 18.74 7.46
N GLU A 221 -3.54 18.33 8.01
CA GLU A 221 -2.56 17.44 7.35
C GLU A 221 -3.16 16.04 7.16
N VAL A 222 -3.76 15.48 8.20
CA VAL A 222 -4.43 14.17 8.19
C VAL A 222 -5.55 14.14 7.14
N LYS A 223 -6.37 15.20 7.10
CA LYS A 223 -7.44 15.32 6.08
C LYS A 223 -6.84 15.37 4.67
N GLY A 224 -5.78 16.14 4.44
CA GLY A 224 -5.10 16.22 3.16
C GLY A 224 -4.52 14.87 2.70
N MET A 225 -3.89 14.10 3.61
CA MET A 225 -3.35 12.77 3.34
C MET A 225 -4.46 11.78 2.97
N LEU A 226 -5.52 11.72 3.76
CA LEU A 226 -6.66 10.81 3.52
C LEU A 226 -7.42 11.12 2.24
N LEU A 227 -7.58 12.41 1.88
CA LEU A 227 -8.18 12.81 0.60
C LEU A 227 -7.30 12.39 -0.58
N THR A 228 -5.97 12.51 -0.45
CA THR A 228 -5.04 12.05 -1.48
C THR A 228 -5.14 10.54 -1.67
N GLU A 229 -5.15 9.76 -0.57
CA GLU A 229 -5.31 8.30 -0.61
C GLU A 229 -6.65 7.89 -1.24
N TYR A 230 -7.72 8.63 -0.93
CA TYR A 230 -9.05 8.39 -1.51
C TYR A 230 -9.04 8.60 -3.02
N ASN A 231 -8.50 9.73 -3.49
CA ASN A 231 -8.41 10.04 -4.92
C ASN A 231 -7.57 9.03 -5.69
N GLU A 232 -6.43 8.60 -5.13
CA GLU A 232 -5.58 7.55 -5.73
C GLU A 232 -6.34 6.22 -5.84
N ALA A 233 -7.08 5.84 -4.80
CA ALA A 233 -7.87 4.61 -4.80
C ALA A 233 -9.02 4.65 -5.82
N GLU A 234 -9.72 5.79 -5.94
CA GLU A 234 -10.76 6.01 -6.93
C GLU A 234 -10.21 5.96 -8.37
N GLN A 235 -9.11 6.66 -8.63
CA GLN A 235 -8.45 6.62 -9.94
C GLN A 235 -8.00 5.21 -10.30
N MET A 236 -7.45 4.46 -9.34
CA MET A 236 -7.02 3.09 -9.56
C MET A 236 -8.21 2.17 -9.92
N GLU A 237 -9.36 2.38 -9.30
CA GLU A 237 -10.57 1.61 -9.62
C GLU A 237 -11.10 1.95 -11.03
N LEU A 238 -11.10 3.23 -11.40
CA LEU A 238 -11.44 3.67 -12.76
C LEU A 238 -10.49 3.04 -13.80
N PHE A 239 -9.18 3.05 -13.55
CA PHE A 239 -8.22 2.40 -14.45
C PHE A 239 -8.44 0.89 -14.58
N LYS A 240 -8.83 0.20 -13.50
CA LYS A 240 -9.17 -1.22 -13.55
C LYS A 240 -10.44 -1.48 -14.36
N GLU A 241 -11.47 -0.64 -14.18
CA GLU A 241 -12.72 -0.75 -14.96
C GLU A 241 -12.47 -0.51 -16.43
N ASP A 242 -11.68 0.52 -16.77
CA ASP A 242 -11.32 0.81 -18.16
C ASP A 242 -10.49 -0.32 -18.77
N GLY A 243 -9.48 -0.83 -18.08
CA GLY A 243 -8.68 -1.96 -18.53
C GLY A 243 -9.51 -3.24 -18.70
N ARG A 244 -10.49 -3.46 -17.80
CA ARG A 244 -11.43 -4.61 -17.95
C ARG A 244 -12.32 -4.45 -19.17
N ARG A 245 -12.88 -3.25 -19.40
CA ARG A 245 -13.71 -2.95 -20.58
C ARG A 245 -12.89 -3.14 -21.86
N GLU A 246 -11.67 -2.65 -21.87
CA GLU A 246 -10.78 -2.77 -23.01
C GLU A 246 -10.41 -4.24 -23.30
N GLY A 247 -10.07 -5.02 -22.27
CA GLY A 247 -9.80 -6.46 -22.40
C GLY A 247 -10.99 -7.27 -22.89
N ILE A 248 -12.21 -6.96 -22.42
CA ILE A 248 -13.45 -7.58 -22.94
C ILE A 248 -13.63 -7.25 -24.41
N LEU A 249 -13.45 -5.98 -24.78
CA LEU A 249 -13.62 -5.51 -26.15
C LEU A 249 -12.59 -6.17 -27.09
N ASP A 250 -11.33 -6.27 -26.69
CA ASP A 250 -10.26 -6.92 -27.46
C ASP A 250 -10.52 -8.42 -27.65
N THR A 251 -11.01 -9.08 -26.61
CA THR A 251 -11.41 -10.50 -26.69
C THR A 251 -12.56 -10.69 -27.69
N LEU A 252 -13.60 -9.86 -27.62
CA LEU A 252 -14.74 -9.95 -28.54
C LEU A 252 -14.33 -9.61 -29.96
N VAL A 253 -13.45 -8.64 -30.19
CA VAL A 253 -12.87 -8.32 -31.49
C VAL A 253 -12.08 -9.50 -32.07
N SER A 254 -11.30 -10.20 -31.23
CA SER A 254 -10.59 -11.42 -31.64
C SER A 254 -11.56 -12.51 -32.10
N LEU A 255 -12.61 -12.77 -31.31
CA LEU A 255 -13.64 -13.75 -31.69
C LEU A 255 -14.37 -13.40 -33.00
N VAL A 256 -14.55 -12.12 -33.29
CA VAL A 256 -15.11 -11.68 -34.60
C VAL A 256 -14.11 -11.92 -35.71
N ARG A 257 -12.82 -11.63 -35.53
CA ARG A 257 -11.75 -11.89 -36.50
C ARG A 257 -11.63 -13.40 -36.82
N ASP A 258 -11.81 -14.23 -35.82
CA ASP A 258 -11.75 -15.69 -35.92
C ASP A 258 -13.05 -16.28 -36.54
N GLY A 259 -14.03 -15.44 -36.87
CA GLY A 259 -15.32 -15.87 -37.43
C GLY A 259 -16.26 -16.61 -36.47
N ILE A 260 -15.95 -16.55 -35.17
CA ILE A 260 -16.72 -17.25 -34.12
C ILE A 260 -17.93 -16.39 -33.68
N LEU A 261 -17.83 -15.07 -33.77
CA LEU A 261 -18.88 -14.14 -33.34
C LEU A 261 -19.19 -13.11 -34.43
N SER A 262 -20.47 -12.72 -34.55
CA SER A 262 -20.83 -11.62 -35.47
C SER A 262 -20.47 -10.26 -34.86
N ILE A 263 -20.26 -9.24 -35.71
CA ILE A 263 -20.04 -7.86 -35.25
C ILE A 263 -21.20 -7.38 -34.37
N LYS A 264 -22.43 -7.71 -34.75
CA LYS A 264 -23.64 -7.35 -33.99
C LYS A 264 -23.66 -7.98 -32.60
N ASP A 265 -23.34 -9.27 -32.51
CA ASP A 265 -23.33 -9.96 -31.21
C ASP A 265 -22.18 -9.49 -30.32
N ALA A 266 -21.01 -9.21 -30.91
CA ALA A 266 -19.88 -8.63 -30.18
C ALA A 266 -20.21 -7.25 -29.64
N ALA A 267 -20.82 -6.38 -30.44
CA ALA A 267 -21.25 -5.05 -30.02
C ALA A 267 -22.29 -5.12 -28.89
N ALA A 268 -23.27 -5.99 -29.00
CA ALA A 268 -24.29 -6.20 -27.98
C ALA A 268 -23.68 -6.68 -26.63
N ARG A 269 -22.73 -7.63 -26.67
CA ARG A 269 -22.03 -8.17 -25.48
C ARG A 269 -21.09 -7.17 -24.84
N ALA A 270 -20.44 -6.31 -25.64
CA ALA A 270 -19.57 -5.26 -25.16
C ALA A 270 -20.32 -4.01 -24.68
N GLY A 271 -21.62 -3.89 -24.97
CA GLY A 271 -22.42 -2.69 -24.69
C GLY A 271 -21.97 -1.47 -25.49
N VAL A 272 -21.45 -1.67 -26.71
CA VAL A 272 -20.93 -0.60 -27.61
C VAL A 272 -21.64 -0.64 -28.97
N SER A 273 -21.43 0.39 -29.79
CA SER A 273 -21.93 0.38 -31.18
C SER A 273 -21.11 -0.56 -32.08
N GLU A 274 -21.73 -1.09 -33.12
CA GLU A 274 -21.04 -1.90 -34.14
C GLU A 274 -19.86 -1.18 -34.78
N ASP A 275 -19.94 0.15 -34.91
CA ASP A 275 -18.88 0.96 -35.52
C ASP A 275 -17.60 0.96 -34.65
N ILE A 276 -17.70 0.85 -33.31
CA ILE A 276 -16.56 0.69 -32.42
C ILE A 276 -15.87 -0.65 -32.69
N ILE A 277 -16.63 -1.73 -32.85
CA ILE A 277 -16.09 -3.05 -33.18
C ILE A 277 -15.40 -3.01 -34.57
N LYS A 278 -16.06 -2.46 -35.60
CA LYS A 278 -15.49 -2.32 -36.95
C LYS A 278 -14.20 -1.53 -36.96
N LYS A 279 -14.16 -0.41 -36.22
CA LYS A 279 -12.97 0.44 -36.09
C LYS A 279 -11.82 -0.32 -35.43
N LYS A 280 -12.07 -1.07 -34.36
CA LYS A 280 -11.03 -1.88 -33.69
C LYS A 280 -10.56 -3.08 -34.54
N ILE A 281 -11.43 -3.66 -35.38
CA ILE A 281 -11.04 -4.70 -36.34
C ILE A 281 -10.09 -4.10 -37.38
N GLY A 282 -10.35 -2.89 -37.87
CA GLY A 282 -9.55 -2.22 -38.89
C GLY A 282 -8.27 -1.51 -38.36
N ALA A 283 -8.15 -1.33 -37.07
CA ALA A 283 -6.94 -0.79 -36.46
C ALA A 283 -5.93 -1.93 -36.28
N LYS A 284 -4.89 -1.95 -37.12
CA LYS A 284 -3.69 -2.80 -36.98
C LYS A 284 -2.63 -2.11 -36.20
#